data_1969a78d2692acf63982201320666fe8
#
_entry.id   1969a78d2692acf63982201320666fe8
#
_cell.length_a   1.000
_cell.length_b   1.000
_cell.length_c   1.000
_cell.angle_alpha   90.00
_cell.angle_beta   90.00
_cell.angle_gamma   90.00
#
_symmetry.space_group_name_H-M   'P 1'
#
loop_
_entity.id
_entity.type
_entity.pdbx_description
1 polymer ?
#
loop_
_entity_poly.entity_id
_entity_poly.type
_entity_poly.pdbx_seq_one_letter_code
_entity_poly.pdbx_strand_id
1 'polypeptide(L)'
;MQLWSGGHLIWRSAQGLLDYSDPDAGQEIRQKLDAICGELGIRYHGVRFRTTGYRQLVEVHLLFPATILLTDAHRLATLVEERLPKELSMPAEVITHLETEHDHEQVHSEQHYTSLPR
;
A
#
# COMPACT_ATOMS: atom_id res chain seq x y z
N MET A 1 13.34 -27.25 -19.18
CA MET A 1 13.46 -27.02 -17.74
C MET A 1 14.35 -25.84 -17.41
N GLN A 2 15.55 -25.78 -17.97
CA GLN A 2 16.45 -24.65 -17.74
C GLN A 2 15.90 -23.33 -18.25
N LEU A 3 15.20 -23.34 -19.39
CA LEU A 3 14.54 -22.13 -19.92
C LEU A 3 13.45 -21.64 -18.98
N TRP A 4 12.71 -22.57 -18.36
CA TRP A 4 11.70 -22.23 -17.40
C TRP A 4 12.31 -21.55 -16.16
N SER A 5 13.40 -22.10 -15.64
CA SER A 5 14.06 -21.53 -14.46
C SER A 5 14.64 -20.14 -14.75
N GLY A 6 15.27 -19.96 -15.95
CA GLY A 6 15.78 -18.66 -16.35
C GLY A 6 14.68 -17.61 -16.50
N GLY A 7 13.56 -17.98 -17.14
CA GLY A 7 12.42 -17.09 -17.31
C GLY A 7 11.81 -16.69 -15.96
N HIS A 8 11.76 -17.64 -15.05
CA HIS A 8 11.20 -17.37 -13.72
C HIS A 8 12.07 -16.39 -12.93
N LEU A 9 13.38 -16.54 -12.99
CA LEU A 9 14.31 -15.62 -12.32
C LEU A 9 14.22 -14.21 -12.89
N ILE A 10 14.16 -14.09 -14.22
CA ILE A 10 14.02 -12.79 -14.88
C ILE A 10 12.70 -12.13 -14.46
N TRP A 11 11.63 -12.91 -14.42
CA TRP A 11 10.33 -12.40 -14.02
C TRP A 11 10.35 -11.84 -12.58
N ARG A 12 10.97 -12.56 -11.66
CA ARG A 12 11.05 -12.09 -10.26
C ARG A 12 11.86 -10.80 -10.15
N SER A 13 12.96 -10.69 -10.90
CA SER A 13 13.75 -9.46 -10.92
C SER A 13 12.94 -8.30 -11.47
N ALA A 14 12.18 -8.53 -12.55
CA ALA A 14 11.34 -7.50 -13.14
C ALA A 14 10.23 -7.07 -12.17
N GLN A 15 9.65 -8.01 -11.43
CA GLN A 15 8.65 -7.69 -10.41
C GLN A 15 9.22 -6.78 -9.33
N GLY A 16 10.45 -7.07 -8.87
CA GLY A 16 11.11 -6.23 -7.88
C GLY A 16 11.34 -4.81 -8.37
N LEU A 17 11.75 -4.67 -9.63
CA LEU A 17 11.99 -3.36 -10.23
C LEU A 17 10.70 -2.58 -10.46
N LEU A 18 9.57 -3.27 -10.66
CA LEU A 18 8.28 -2.66 -10.94
C LEU A 18 7.39 -2.56 -9.70
N ASP A 19 7.95 -2.71 -8.51
CA ASP A 19 7.22 -2.69 -7.24
C ASP A 19 6.24 -3.85 -7.06
N TYR A 20 6.38 -4.90 -7.86
CA TYR A 20 5.64 -6.13 -7.62
C TYR A 20 6.28 -6.90 -6.48
N SER A 21 5.50 -7.72 -5.83
CA SER A 21 5.94 -8.35 -4.61
C SER A 21 5.45 -9.78 -4.51
N ASP A 22 6.01 -10.48 -3.55
CA ASP A 22 5.61 -11.83 -3.21
C ASP A 22 4.10 -11.84 -2.86
N PRO A 23 3.29 -12.70 -3.51
CA PRO A 23 1.86 -12.76 -3.20
C PRO A 23 1.56 -13.05 -1.73
N ASP A 24 2.40 -13.85 -1.08
CA ASP A 24 2.20 -14.17 0.34
C ASP A 24 2.42 -12.94 1.21
N ALA A 25 3.43 -12.13 0.90
CA ALA A 25 3.66 -10.88 1.60
C ALA A 25 2.52 -9.90 1.39
N GLY A 26 2.00 -9.83 0.18
CA GLY A 26 0.86 -8.98 -0.12
C GLY A 26 -0.41 -9.39 0.63
N GLN A 27 -0.63 -10.69 0.73
CA GLN A 27 -1.77 -11.23 1.46
C GLN A 27 -1.66 -10.92 2.96
N GLU A 28 -0.47 -11.07 3.53
CA GLU A 28 -0.25 -10.72 4.92
C GLU A 28 -0.52 -9.24 5.18
N ILE A 29 0.00 -8.37 4.32
CA ILE A 29 -0.21 -6.93 4.46
C ILE A 29 -1.71 -6.60 4.44
N ARG A 30 -2.44 -7.14 3.46
CA ARG A 30 -3.88 -6.89 3.36
C ARG A 30 -4.64 -7.42 4.57
N GLN A 31 -4.29 -8.60 5.03
CA GLN A 31 -4.94 -9.20 6.19
C GLN A 31 -4.77 -8.33 7.43
N LYS A 32 -3.54 -7.83 7.65
CA LYS A 32 -3.27 -6.97 8.79
C LYS A 32 -3.91 -5.59 8.64
N LEU A 33 -3.90 -5.04 7.44
CA LEU A 33 -4.59 -3.77 7.18
C LEU A 33 -6.10 -3.89 7.40
N ASP A 34 -6.70 -4.97 6.94
CA ASP A 34 -8.13 -5.19 7.16
C ASP A 34 -8.47 -5.19 8.64
N ALA A 35 -7.65 -5.85 9.46
CA ALA A 35 -7.86 -5.90 10.89
C ALA A 35 -7.68 -4.53 11.56
N ILE A 36 -6.59 -3.85 11.24
CA ILE A 36 -6.26 -2.56 11.85
C ILE A 36 -7.28 -1.49 11.42
N CYS A 37 -7.53 -1.37 10.14
CA CYS A 37 -8.45 -0.36 9.62
C CYS A 37 -9.89 -0.65 10.04
N GLY A 38 -10.28 -1.92 10.11
CA GLY A 38 -11.58 -2.31 10.63
C GLY A 38 -11.77 -1.90 12.07
N GLU A 39 -10.75 -2.09 12.90
CA GLU A 39 -10.79 -1.67 14.30
C GLU A 39 -10.86 -0.16 14.44
N LEU A 40 -10.11 0.57 13.62
CA LEU A 40 -10.08 2.03 13.67
C LEU A 40 -11.26 2.69 12.94
N GLY A 41 -12.05 1.91 12.22
CA GLY A 41 -13.20 2.44 11.50
C GLY A 41 -12.82 3.26 10.27
N ILE A 42 -11.69 2.97 9.63
CA ILE A 42 -11.25 3.67 8.43
C ILE A 42 -11.18 2.71 7.25
N ARG A 43 -11.29 3.28 6.06
CA ARG A 43 -11.20 2.54 4.80
C ARG A 43 -9.85 2.79 4.16
N TYR A 44 -9.40 1.84 3.34
CA TYR A 44 -8.16 1.98 2.61
C TYR A 44 -8.29 1.40 1.20
N HIS A 45 -7.38 1.81 0.33
CA HIS A 45 -7.26 1.25 -1.00
C HIS A 45 -5.84 1.45 -1.51
N GLY A 46 -5.55 0.91 -2.69
CA GLY A 46 -4.31 1.21 -3.38
C GLY A 46 -3.04 0.80 -2.63
N VAL A 47 -3.05 -0.36 -2.00
CA VAL A 47 -1.86 -0.85 -1.30
C VAL A 47 -0.79 -1.20 -2.31
N ARG A 48 0.39 -0.61 -2.14
CA ARG A 48 1.57 -0.91 -2.94
C ARG A 48 2.71 -1.25 -2.00
N PHE A 49 3.53 -2.21 -2.40
CA PHE A 49 4.67 -2.57 -1.59
C PHE A 49 5.76 -3.16 -2.44
N ARG A 50 6.98 -3.03 -1.98
CA ARG A 50 8.14 -3.66 -2.61
C ARG A 50 9.15 -4.06 -1.55
N THR A 51 9.90 -5.09 -1.84
CA THR A 51 10.94 -5.57 -0.97
C THR A 51 12.30 -5.08 -1.45
N THR A 52 13.13 -4.67 -0.50
CA THR A 52 14.52 -4.28 -0.77
C THR A 52 15.39 -5.08 0.19
N GLY A 53 15.95 -6.19 -0.30
CA GLY A 53 16.70 -7.09 0.56
C GLY A 53 15.83 -7.73 1.63
N TYR A 54 16.05 -7.36 2.88
CA TYR A 54 15.33 -7.92 4.02
C TYR A 54 14.30 -6.94 4.61
N ARG A 55 14.03 -5.85 3.92
CA ARG A 55 13.04 -4.86 4.34
C ARG A 55 12.00 -4.69 3.26
N GLN A 56 10.86 -4.16 3.66
CA GLN A 56 9.81 -3.83 2.69
C GLN A 56 9.30 -2.42 2.93
N LEU A 57 8.89 -1.77 1.85
CA LEU A 57 8.24 -0.48 1.88
C LEU A 57 6.78 -0.69 1.50
N VAL A 58 5.87 -0.21 2.34
CA VAL A 58 4.45 -0.35 2.13
C VAL A 58 3.83 1.04 2.02
N GLU A 59 3.10 1.27 0.95
CA GLU A 59 2.31 2.49 0.77
C GLU A 59 0.84 2.12 0.76
N VAL A 60 0.04 2.87 1.49
CA VAL A 60 -1.40 2.64 1.55
C VAL A 60 -2.13 3.97 1.52
N HIS A 61 -3.21 4.02 0.77
CA HIS A 61 -4.08 5.18 0.70
C HIS A 61 -5.22 4.99 1.68
N LEU A 62 -5.36 5.90 2.64
CA LEU A 62 -6.40 5.87 3.64
C LEU A 62 -7.51 6.83 3.24
N LEU A 63 -8.75 6.35 3.27
CA LEU A 63 -9.92 7.11 2.86
C LEU A 63 -10.66 7.62 4.09
N PHE A 64 -10.92 8.92 4.14
CA PHE A 64 -11.62 9.56 5.24
C PHE A 64 -12.83 10.31 4.73
N PRO A 65 -13.86 10.50 5.59
CA PRO A 65 -14.95 11.40 5.24
C PRO A 65 -14.43 12.82 5.00
N ALA A 66 -15.02 13.52 4.03
CA ALA A 66 -14.60 14.89 3.70
C ALA A 66 -14.70 15.85 4.88
N THR A 67 -15.52 15.53 5.87
CA THR A 67 -15.76 16.36 7.04
C THR A 67 -14.82 16.08 8.20
N ILE A 68 -13.91 15.11 8.08
CA ILE A 68 -13.01 14.79 9.18
C ILE A 68 -12.02 15.94 9.43
N LEU A 69 -11.68 16.15 10.69
CA LEU A 69 -10.64 17.10 11.02
C LEU A 69 -9.29 16.52 10.64
N LEU A 70 -8.40 17.37 10.11
CA LEU A 70 -7.07 16.94 9.70
C LEU A 70 -6.30 16.32 10.87
N THR A 71 -6.46 16.87 12.07
CA THR A 71 -5.81 16.33 13.26
C THR A 71 -6.25 14.91 13.56
N ASP A 72 -7.54 14.60 13.35
CA ASP A 72 -8.06 13.27 13.57
C ASP A 72 -7.58 12.29 12.49
N ALA A 73 -7.60 12.74 11.24
CA ALA A 73 -7.11 11.92 10.14
C ALA A 73 -5.64 11.59 10.31
N HIS A 74 -4.84 12.60 10.68
CA HIS A 74 -3.40 12.41 10.91
C HIS A 74 -3.15 11.42 12.05
N ARG A 75 -3.89 11.55 13.14
CA ARG A 75 -3.75 10.64 14.27
C ARG A 75 -4.06 9.20 13.88
N LEU A 76 -5.13 8.99 13.13
CA LEU A 76 -5.50 7.65 12.68
C LEU A 76 -4.46 7.09 11.71
N ALA A 77 -3.96 7.91 10.80
CA ALA A 77 -2.90 7.49 9.87
C ALA A 77 -1.64 7.10 10.62
N THR A 78 -1.27 7.86 11.63
CA THR A 78 -0.10 7.55 12.46
C THR A 78 -0.26 6.22 13.17
N LEU A 79 -1.46 5.91 13.65
CA LEU A 79 -1.71 4.61 14.27
C LEU A 79 -1.51 3.46 13.29
N VAL A 80 -1.95 3.62 12.04
CA VAL A 80 -1.70 2.60 11.01
C VAL A 80 -0.21 2.44 10.77
N GLU A 81 0.51 3.55 10.62
CA GLU A 81 1.94 3.53 10.36
C GLU A 81 2.73 2.87 11.49
N GLU A 82 2.28 3.05 12.72
CA GLU A 82 2.95 2.45 13.88
C GLU A 82 2.57 0.99 14.09
N ARG A 83 1.31 0.65 13.88
CA ARG A 83 0.81 -0.69 14.19
C ARG A 83 1.14 -1.71 13.11
N LEU A 84 1.04 -1.33 11.84
CA LEU A 84 1.21 -2.28 10.75
C LEU A 84 2.61 -2.92 10.74
N PRO A 85 3.72 -2.18 10.88
CA PRO A 85 5.04 -2.80 10.86
C PRO A 85 5.23 -3.85 11.97
N LYS A 86 4.59 -3.64 13.12
CA LYS A 86 4.72 -4.57 14.25
C LYS A 86 4.06 -5.91 13.99
N GLU A 87 3.11 -5.97 13.07
CA GLU A 87 2.37 -7.18 12.79
C GLU A 87 2.85 -7.91 11.52
N LEU A 88 3.82 -7.35 10.83
CA LEU A 88 4.37 -7.95 9.61
C LEU A 88 5.59 -8.81 9.93
N SER A 89 5.73 -9.90 9.17
CA SER A 89 6.84 -10.85 9.37
C SER A 89 8.17 -10.25 8.99
N MET A 90 8.19 -9.35 7.99
CA MET A 90 9.40 -8.70 7.51
C MET A 90 9.43 -7.27 8.00
N PRO A 91 10.60 -6.74 8.41
CA PRO A 91 10.70 -5.34 8.77
C PRO A 91 10.17 -4.44 7.66
N ALA A 92 9.33 -3.48 8.03
CA ALA A 92 8.62 -2.66 7.05
C ALA A 92 8.64 -1.19 7.45
N GLU A 93 8.72 -0.34 6.42
CA GLU A 93 8.41 1.07 6.55
C GLU A 93 7.06 1.29 5.90
N VAL A 94 6.16 1.97 6.58
CA VAL A 94 4.81 2.21 6.11
C VAL A 94 4.59 3.68 5.88
N ILE A 95 4.16 4.02 4.68
CA ILE A 95 3.82 5.38 4.29
C ILE A 95 2.33 5.41 3.98
N THR A 96 1.63 6.37 4.55
CA THR A 96 0.20 6.55 4.30
C THR A 96 -0.05 7.82 3.51
N HIS A 97 -1.01 7.75 2.60
CA HIS A 97 -1.54 8.90 1.89
C HIS A 97 -2.97 9.11 2.34
N LEU A 98 -3.28 10.30 2.82
CA LEU A 98 -4.61 10.61 3.31
C LEU A 98 -5.44 11.19 2.18
N GLU A 99 -6.60 10.60 1.94
CA GLU A 99 -7.52 11.05 0.89
C GLU A 99 -8.92 11.14 1.45
N THR A 100 -9.70 12.10 0.95
CA THR A 100 -11.13 12.10 1.21
C THR A 100 -11.82 11.22 0.18
N GLU A 101 -12.95 10.65 0.55
CA GLU A 101 -13.70 9.81 -0.37
C GLU A 101 -14.09 10.56 -1.64
N HIS A 102 -14.43 11.85 -1.51
CA HIS A 102 -14.79 12.69 -2.64
C HIS A 102 -13.59 12.95 -3.56
N ASP A 103 -12.47 13.34 -3.00
CA ASP A 103 -11.24 13.61 -3.78
C ASP A 103 -10.73 12.36 -4.46
N HIS A 104 -10.88 11.21 -3.79
CA HIS A 104 -10.49 9.94 -4.36
C HIS A 104 -11.22 9.67 -5.69
N GLU A 105 -12.53 9.86 -5.72
CA GLU A 105 -13.30 9.66 -6.94
C GLU A 105 -12.88 10.64 -8.04
N GLN A 106 -12.67 11.90 -7.71
CA GLN A 106 -12.22 12.90 -8.66
C GLN A 106 -10.83 12.59 -9.22
N VAL A 107 -9.89 12.25 -8.35
CA VAL A 107 -8.52 11.94 -8.77
C VAL A 107 -8.52 10.73 -9.70
N HIS A 108 -9.33 9.72 -9.43
CA HIS A 108 -9.41 8.56 -10.30
C HIS A 108 -9.98 8.90 -11.66
N SER A 109 -10.99 9.75 -11.72
CA SER A 109 -11.56 10.17 -13.00
C SER A 109 -10.58 11.03 -13.80
N GLU A 110 -9.81 11.86 -13.12
CA GLU A 110 -8.81 12.72 -13.75
C GLU A 110 -7.56 11.97 -14.19
N GLN A 111 -7.17 10.93 -13.48
CA GLN A 111 -5.99 10.13 -13.85
C GLN A 111 -6.12 9.48 -15.22
N HIS A 112 -7.32 9.23 -15.66
CA HIS A 112 -7.53 8.71 -17.01
C HIS A 112 -7.18 9.74 -18.09
N TYR A 113 -7.19 11.02 -17.74
CA TYR A 113 -6.92 12.09 -18.68
C TYR A 113 -5.57 12.73 -18.49
N THR A 114 -4.98 12.60 -17.32
CA THR A 114 -3.72 13.28 -16.97
C THR A 114 -2.56 12.31 -16.77
N SER A 115 -2.65 11.12 -17.30
CA SER A 115 -1.55 10.16 -17.23
C SER A 115 -0.35 10.57 -18.08
N LEU A 116 -0.33 11.78 -18.55
CA LEU A 116 0.81 12.31 -19.30
C LEU A 116 1.92 12.70 -18.33
N PRO A 117 3.14 12.25 -18.59
CA PRO A 117 4.28 12.68 -17.80
C PRO A 117 4.47 14.19 -17.92
N ARG A 118 4.62 14.80 -16.80
CA ARG A 118 4.89 16.22 -16.75
C ARG A 118 6.38 16.47 -16.73
#